data_349ec36d722674ca6b87bf205d0d3454
#
_entry.id   349ec36d722674ca6b87bf205d0d3454
#
_cell.length_a   1.000
_cell.length_b   1.000
_cell.length_c   1.000
_cell.angle_alpha   90.00
_cell.angle_beta   90.00
_cell.angle_gamma   90.00
#
_symmetry.space_group_name_H-M   'P 1'
#
loop_
_entity.id
_entity.type
_entity.pdbx_description
1 polymer ?
#
loop_
_entity_poly.entity_id
_entity_poly.type
_entity_poly.pdbx_seq_one_letter_code
_entity_poly.pdbx_strand_id
1 'polypeptide(L)'
;MKYIVILMGLFSFFNTQAQVERVEPPFWWEGMQYAEVQVLLYGKNIAQYRVESDLPITNVLKTENPNYLFVTIDTKGKKAGNYSISLLQKNKKVDSVAYELKHRREGSALRKGFDSSDVIYLLMSDRFANGNPNNNSHSTLTDKLNREASDGRHGGDIQGIIDHLDYIQSVGATAIWHTPLCEDNEPQHSYHTYAQTDVYKIDPRYGTNEEYIHLSKALHKRGMKLIKDYVTNHWGSQHWMVKDLPCYDWLHQFPGYGQSTFRMSTQMDSNVSEWDKKYCEKGWFAPSMPDLNQANPLVLNYLTQNAIWWIEYADLDGLRVDTYSYNDKEGIAKWTKAIMDEYPHFNIMGEVWFNQSAQVSYWQKDSPISAIQSYNTYLPTVMDFPLFNAIGEAFRATPSWDKGMIQLYDNLANDFLYKDINNLLIFAENHDTARLNHVYPKIADYKLIISMLATARGIPQLYYGSEIGMAGDKSKGDGHIRQDFPGGWEGDVQNAFTAAGRTAIQNEYYDFTAKLFNWRKDKAVIHYGKTKQYLPENEVYVYFRYNDTESVMVVLNNSEKPQTLQLNRFAESLAGFLRGKDVVSGKEIVLGDTLEVGGKRSFIIVMNK
;
A
#
# COMPACT_ATOMS: atom_id res chain seq x y z
N MET A 1 -25.52 63.52 -54.88
CA MET A 1 -25.01 62.15 -55.00
C MET A 1 -24.67 61.66 -53.59
N LYS A 2 -25.54 60.83 -53.02
CA LYS A 2 -25.31 60.21 -51.69
C LYS A 2 -24.74 58.80 -51.91
N TYR A 3 -23.52 58.55 -51.44
CA TYR A 3 -22.95 57.22 -51.47
C TYR A 3 -23.40 56.45 -50.23
N ILE A 4 -24.07 55.31 -50.44
CA ILE A 4 -24.43 54.32 -49.40
C ILE A 4 -23.26 53.34 -49.38
N VAL A 5 -22.51 53.29 -48.27
CA VAL A 5 -21.49 52.24 -48.02
C VAL A 5 -22.19 51.10 -47.30
N ILE A 6 -22.35 49.97 -47.96
CA ILE A 6 -22.81 48.71 -47.39
C ILE A 6 -21.63 48.05 -46.72
N LEU A 7 -21.61 47.99 -45.37
CA LEU A 7 -20.66 47.24 -44.58
C LEU A 7 -21.12 45.76 -44.56
N MET A 8 -20.52 44.92 -45.39
CA MET A 8 -20.66 43.44 -45.25
C MET A 8 -19.88 42.96 -44.06
N GLY A 9 -20.54 42.66 -42.96
CA GLY A 9 -19.96 41.97 -41.82
C GLY A 9 -19.65 40.51 -42.20
N LEU A 10 -18.37 40.17 -42.31
CA LEU A 10 -17.90 38.79 -42.37
C LEU A 10 -18.10 38.15 -40.97
N PHE A 11 -19.20 37.42 -40.82
CA PHE A 11 -19.30 36.47 -39.71
C PHE A 11 -18.40 35.25 -40.00
N SER A 12 -17.18 35.29 -39.49
CA SER A 12 -16.33 34.12 -39.43
C SER A 12 -16.96 33.13 -38.44
N PHE A 13 -17.69 32.15 -38.97
CA PHE A 13 -18.03 30.97 -38.19
C PHE A 13 -16.73 30.22 -37.86
N PHE A 14 -16.19 30.42 -36.67
CA PHE A 14 -15.22 29.49 -36.11
C PHE A 14 -15.93 28.15 -35.94
N ASN A 15 -15.77 27.26 -36.90
CA ASN A 15 -16.04 25.84 -36.70
C ASN A 15 -15.06 25.38 -35.62
N THR A 16 -15.45 25.41 -34.34
CA THR A 16 -14.75 24.68 -33.30
C THR A 16 -14.99 23.21 -33.58
N GLN A 17 -13.99 22.59 -34.22
CA GLN A 17 -13.97 21.15 -34.40
C GLN A 17 -13.95 20.51 -33.00
N ALA A 18 -14.75 19.46 -32.78
CA ALA A 18 -14.65 18.69 -31.54
C ALA A 18 -13.21 18.24 -31.37
N GLN A 19 -12.68 18.36 -30.18
CA GLN A 19 -11.38 17.81 -29.85
C GLN A 19 -11.52 17.01 -28.58
N VAL A 20 -11.24 15.71 -28.68
CA VAL A 20 -11.08 14.86 -27.51
C VAL A 20 -9.69 15.13 -26.92
N GLU A 21 -9.68 15.66 -25.70
CA GLU A 21 -8.48 16.06 -24.99
C GLU A 21 -7.93 14.91 -24.11
N ARG A 22 -8.84 14.07 -23.56
CA ARG A 22 -8.47 12.92 -22.73
C ARG A 22 -9.36 11.72 -23.04
N VAL A 23 -8.76 10.53 -22.88
CA VAL A 23 -9.40 9.22 -22.98
C VAL A 23 -8.94 8.37 -21.81
N GLU A 24 -9.87 7.92 -20.97
CA GLU A 24 -9.54 7.11 -19.78
C GLU A 24 -10.53 5.94 -19.59
N PRO A 25 -10.02 4.70 -19.41
CA PRO A 25 -8.61 4.29 -19.53
C PRO A 25 -8.07 4.54 -20.94
N PRO A 26 -6.76 4.85 -21.10
CA PRO A 26 -6.20 5.21 -22.40
C PRO A 26 -6.15 4.05 -23.42
N PHE A 27 -6.23 2.84 -22.96
CA PHE A 27 -6.32 1.58 -23.71
C PHE A 27 -6.75 0.45 -22.77
N TRP A 28 -7.04 -0.72 -23.34
CA TRP A 28 -7.41 -1.91 -22.57
C TRP A 28 -6.69 -3.16 -23.12
N TRP A 29 -7.08 -4.35 -22.68
CA TRP A 29 -6.49 -5.62 -23.14
C TRP A 29 -7.56 -6.58 -23.64
N GLU A 30 -7.20 -7.42 -24.62
CA GLU A 30 -8.02 -8.56 -25.03
C GLU A 30 -8.10 -9.61 -23.92
N GLY A 31 -9.19 -10.35 -23.85
CA GLY A 31 -9.32 -11.52 -22.97
C GLY A 31 -9.44 -11.21 -21.48
N MET A 32 -9.74 -9.95 -21.11
CA MET A 32 -10.06 -9.60 -19.73
C MET A 32 -11.44 -10.18 -19.36
N GLN A 33 -11.60 -10.63 -18.11
CA GLN A 33 -12.92 -10.96 -17.56
C GLN A 33 -13.75 -9.68 -17.41
N TYR A 34 -13.13 -8.58 -17.02
CA TYR A 34 -13.72 -7.25 -17.02
C TYR A 34 -13.78 -6.71 -18.45
N ALA A 35 -14.76 -7.19 -19.22
CA ALA A 35 -14.87 -6.97 -20.66
C ALA A 35 -15.70 -5.74 -21.06
N GLU A 36 -16.63 -5.28 -20.22
CA GLU A 36 -17.38 -4.04 -20.43
C GLU A 36 -16.57 -2.86 -19.90
N VAL A 37 -15.95 -2.13 -20.81
CA VAL A 37 -15.06 -1.02 -20.48
C VAL A 37 -15.77 0.30 -20.70
N GLN A 38 -15.91 1.10 -19.67
CA GLN A 38 -16.47 2.45 -19.76
C GLN A 38 -15.36 3.44 -20.06
N VAL A 39 -15.24 3.81 -21.32
CA VAL A 39 -14.26 4.79 -21.80
C VAL A 39 -14.81 6.18 -21.53
N LEU A 40 -14.14 6.94 -20.67
CA LEU A 40 -14.38 8.35 -20.46
C LEU A 40 -13.70 9.12 -21.59
N LEU A 41 -14.46 9.93 -22.31
CA LEU A 41 -13.96 10.94 -23.25
C LEU A 41 -14.19 12.31 -22.62
N TYR A 42 -13.16 13.13 -22.61
CA TYR A 42 -13.21 14.50 -22.10
C TYR A 42 -12.77 15.49 -23.19
N GLY A 43 -13.46 16.59 -23.30
CA GLY A 43 -13.16 17.70 -24.19
C GLY A 43 -14.29 18.69 -24.22
N LYS A 44 -14.03 19.91 -24.67
CA LYS A 44 -15.02 21.01 -24.62
C LYS A 44 -16.31 20.68 -25.36
N ASN A 45 -17.43 20.63 -24.61
CA ASN A 45 -18.78 20.39 -25.13
C ASN A 45 -18.93 19.11 -25.96
N ILE A 46 -18.16 18.04 -25.69
CA ILE A 46 -18.21 16.82 -26.48
C ILE A 46 -19.52 16.03 -26.31
N ALA A 47 -20.29 16.27 -25.25
CA ALA A 47 -21.57 15.60 -25.00
C ALA A 47 -22.65 15.91 -26.05
N GLN A 48 -22.49 16.95 -26.87
CA GLN A 48 -23.41 17.26 -27.97
C GLN A 48 -23.33 16.26 -29.14
N TYR A 49 -22.22 15.51 -29.25
CA TYR A 49 -21.98 14.62 -30.36
C TYR A 49 -22.59 13.24 -30.14
N ARG A 50 -22.89 12.54 -31.26
CA ARG A 50 -23.19 11.12 -31.27
C ARG A 50 -21.90 10.32 -31.36
N VAL A 51 -21.86 9.16 -30.73
CA VAL A 51 -20.68 8.29 -30.71
C VAL A 51 -20.95 7.06 -31.62
N GLU A 52 -19.96 6.69 -32.40
CA GLU A 52 -19.88 5.41 -33.10
C GLU A 52 -18.51 4.77 -32.80
N SER A 53 -18.43 3.45 -32.79
CA SER A 53 -17.20 2.71 -32.58
C SER A 53 -17.14 1.43 -33.40
N ASP A 54 -15.93 0.98 -33.74
CA ASP A 54 -15.67 -0.34 -34.30
C ASP A 54 -15.88 -1.45 -33.27
N LEU A 55 -15.82 -1.13 -31.97
CA LEU A 55 -16.23 -2.01 -30.88
C LEU A 55 -17.72 -1.83 -30.58
N PRO A 56 -18.46 -2.89 -30.20
CA PRO A 56 -19.85 -2.75 -29.80
C PRO A 56 -20.00 -1.76 -28.64
N ILE A 57 -20.86 -0.76 -28.81
CA ILE A 57 -21.24 0.17 -27.74
C ILE A 57 -22.47 -0.42 -27.05
N THR A 58 -22.38 -0.65 -25.74
CA THR A 58 -23.52 -1.13 -24.92
C THR A 58 -24.23 0.02 -24.22
N ASN A 59 -23.52 1.13 -23.94
CA ASN A 59 -24.12 2.31 -23.33
C ASN A 59 -23.35 3.58 -23.70
N VAL A 60 -24.06 4.72 -23.77
CA VAL A 60 -23.47 6.06 -23.84
C VAL A 60 -24.17 6.94 -22.81
N LEU A 61 -23.43 7.37 -21.80
CA LEU A 61 -23.98 8.19 -20.74
C LEU A 61 -23.40 9.60 -20.83
N LYS A 62 -24.28 10.58 -20.69
CA LYS A 62 -23.98 12.02 -20.60
C LYS A 62 -24.30 12.46 -19.19
N THR A 63 -23.42 13.26 -18.63
CA THR A 63 -23.61 13.87 -17.31
C THR A 63 -24.10 15.32 -17.43
N GLU A 64 -24.26 15.99 -16.31
CA GLU A 64 -24.65 17.40 -16.25
C GLU A 64 -23.58 18.30 -16.91
N ASN A 65 -22.32 17.87 -16.84
CA ASN A 65 -21.22 18.58 -17.48
C ASN A 65 -21.09 18.18 -18.96
N PRO A 66 -21.30 19.10 -19.91
CA PRO A 66 -21.24 18.79 -21.33
C PRO A 66 -19.84 18.41 -21.85
N ASN A 67 -18.81 18.52 -21.03
CA ASN A 67 -17.43 18.19 -21.38
C ASN A 67 -17.12 16.70 -21.29
N TYR A 68 -18.08 15.86 -20.86
CA TYR A 68 -17.88 14.43 -20.64
C TYR A 68 -18.83 13.56 -21.47
N LEU A 69 -18.28 12.46 -21.96
CA LEU A 69 -19.01 11.31 -22.49
C LEU A 69 -18.43 10.03 -21.86
N PHE A 70 -19.30 9.20 -21.30
CA PHE A 70 -18.95 7.87 -20.83
C PHE A 70 -19.49 6.84 -21.83
N VAL A 71 -18.58 6.20 -22.56
CA VAL A 71 -18.91 5.26 -23.64
C VAL A 71 -18.55 3.85 -23.18
N THR A 72 -19.53 3.03 -22.88
CA THR A 72 -19.28 1.62 -22.52
C THR A 72 -19.17 0.78 -23.78
N ILE A 73 -18.02 0.16 -23.96
CA ILE A 73 -17.70 -0.74 -25.08
C ILE A 73 -17.58 -2.19 -24.57
N ASP A 74 -18.06 -3.13 -25.37
CA ASP A 74 -17.89 -4.57 -25.11
C ASP A 74 -16.65 -5.08 -25.86
N THR A 75 -15.63 -5.51 -25.09
CA THR A 75 -14.38 -6.07 -25.60
C THR A 75 -14.38 -7.60 -25.62
N LYS A 76 -15.48 -8.25 -25.19
CA LYS A 76 -15.56 -9.71 -25.10
C LYS A 76 -15.34 -10.36 -26.48
N GLY A 77 -14.35 -11.24 -26.53
CA GLY A 77 -13.98 -11.96 -27.76
C GLY A 77 -13.33 -11.10 -28.85
N LYS A 78 -13.07 -9.82 -28.57
CA LYS A 78 -12.33 -8.96 -29.49
C LYS A 78 -10.83 -9.24 -29.38
N LYS A 79 -10.11 -9.10 -30.50
CA LYS A 79 -8.66 -9.31 -30.57
C LYS A 79 -7.91 -8.01 -30.34
N ALA A 80 -6.65 -8.14 -29.94
CA ALA A 80 -5.75 -7.00 -29.86
C ALA A 80 -5.66 -6.28 -31.22
N GLY A 81 -5.62 -4.96 -31.16
CA GLY A 81 -5.61 -4.10 -32.36
C GLY A 81 -6.12 -2.70 -32.04
N ASN A 82 -6.07 -1.83 -33.06
CA ASN A 82 -6.60 -0.47 -32.96
C ASN A 82 -8.03 -0.42 -33.48
N TYR A 83 -8.89 0.16 -32.66
CA TYR A 83 -10.31 0.39 -32.93
C TYR A 83 -10.59 1.90 -32.91
N SER A 84 -11.65 2.33 -33.60
CA SER A 84 -12.00 3.74 -33.65
C SER A 84 -13.20 4.03 -32.75
N ILE A 85 -13.12 5.13 -31.98
CA ILE A 85 -14.26 5.76 -31.32
C ILE A 85 -14.43 7.12 -31.97
N SER A 86 -15.55 7.33 -32.67
CA SER A 86 -15.78 8.52 -33.51
C SER A 86 -16.89 9.38 -32.96
N LEU A 87 -16.70 10.70 -32.96
CA LEU A 87 -17.72 11.70 -32.66
C LEU A 87 -18.37 12.20 -33.94
N LEU A 88 -19.70 12.23 -33.99
CA LEU A 88 -20.45 12.62 -35.18
C LEU A 88 -21.40 13.79 -34.88
N GLN A 89 -21.49 14.72 -35.84
CA GLN A 89 -22.48 15.78 -35.87
C GLN A 89 -23.24 15.71 -37.18
N LYS A 90 -24.56 15.60 -37.13
CA LYS A 90 -25.44 15.44 -38.32
C LYS A 90 -24.90 14.37 -39.27
N ASN A 91 -24.54 13.19 -38.74
CA ASN A 91 -23.96 12.04 -39.44
C ASN A 91 -22.61 12.29 -40.15
N LYS A 92 -21.94 13.41 -39.87
CA LYS A 92 -20.59 13.66 -40.33
C LYS A 92 -19.61 13.45 -39.16
N LYS A 93 -18.55 12.71 -39.38
CA LYS A 93 -17.47 12.52 -38.44
C LYS A 93 -16.75 13.85 -38.23
N VAL A 94 -16.68 14.30 -36.98
CA VAL A 94 -16.03 15.55 -36.59
C VAL A 94 -14.73 15.32 -35.84
N ASP A 95 -14.62 14.16 -35.13
CA ASP A 95 -13.40 13.74 -34.45
C ASP A 95 -13.35 12.22 -34.32
N SER A 96 -12.19 11.67 -34.03
CA SER A 96 -12.00 10.22 -33.82
C SER A 96 -10.77 9.95 -32.98
N VAL A 97 -10.94 9.06 -32.04
CA VAL A 97 -9.85 8.53 -31.19
C VAL A 97 -9.56 7.10 -31.61
N ALA A 98 -8.27 6.78 -31.78
CA ALA A 98 -7.82 5.41 -31.88
C ALA A 98 -7.80 4.81 -30.45
N TYR A 99 -8.56 3.74 -30.23
CA TYR A 99 -8.61 3.03 -28.95
C TYR A 99 -7.95 1.66 -29.13
N GLU A 100 -6.84 1.44 -28.42
CA GLU A 100 -6.06 0.21 -28.54
C GLU A 100 -6.56 -0.86 -27.59
N LEU A 101 -6.77 -2.09 -28.09
CA LEU A 101 -6.79 -3.29 -27.26
C LEU A 101 -5.41 -3.95 -27.41
N LYS A 102 -4.69 -4.07 -26.30
CA LYS A 102 -3.37 -4.71 -26.26
C LYS A 102 -3.49 -6.22 -26.09
N HIS A 103 -2.46 -6.93 -26.48
CA HIS A 103 -2.32 -8.33 -26.10
C HIS A 103 -2.17 -8.45 -24.59
N ARG A 104 -3.03 -9.24 -23.96
CA ARG A 104 -2.90 -9.57 -22.55
C ARG A 104 -1.74 -10.55 -22.37
N ARG A 105 -0.87 -10.29 -21.39
CA ARG A 105 0.22 -11.21 -21.05
C ARG A 105 -0.34 -12.58 -20.65
N GLU A 106 0.25 -13.65 -21.19
CA GLU A 106 -0.15 -15.02 -20.85
C GLU A 106 -0.02 -15.27 -19.34
N GLY A 107 -1.01 -15.92 -18.75
CA GLY A 107 -1.05 -16.21 -17.31
C GLY A 107 -1.32 -15.01 -16.41
N SER A 108 -1.51 -13.80 -16.94
CA SER A 108 -1.70 -12.57 -16.17
C SER A 108 -2.89 -12.67 -15.20
N ALA A 109 -4.01 -13.31 -15.57
CA ALA A 109 -5.14 -13.53 -14.68
C ALA A 109 -4.82 -14.41 -13.46
N LEU A 110 -3.80 -15.26 -13.56
CA LEU A 110 -3.38 -16.20 -12.51
C LEU A 110 -2.16 -15.71 -11.73
N ARG A 111 -1.81 -14.43 -11.84
CA ARG A 111 -0.69 -13.82 -11.10
C ARG A 111 -0.85 -14.06 -9.61
N LYS A 112 0.23 -14.45 -8.96
CA LYS A 112 0.27 -14.61 -7.50
C LYS A 112 0.68 -13.30 -6.86
N GLY A 113 -0.10 -12.86 -5.89
CA GLY A 113 0.22 -11.71 -5.06
C GLY A 113 1.32 -12.02 -4.04
N PHE A 114 1.58 -11.05 -3.17
CA PHE A 114 2.42 -11.26 -2.00
C PHE A 114 1.67 -12.11 -0.95
N ASP A 115 2.42 -12.82 -0.10
CA ASP A 115 1.86 -13.66 0.97
C ASP A 115 2.81 -13.72 2.19
N SER A 116 2.52 -14.62 3.15
CA SER A 116 3.33 -14.76 4.38
C SER A 116 4.76 -15.26 4.15
N SER A 117 5.13 -15.69 2.94
CA SER A 117 6.52 -15.97 2.59
C SER A 117 7.33 -14.70 2.29
N ASP A 118 6.65 -13.60 2.02
CA ASP A 118 7.29 -12.34 1.69
C ASP A 118 7.75 -11.55 2.93
N VAL A 119 8.69 -10.65 2.68
CA VAL A 119 9.13 -9.57 3.55
C VAL A 119 8.98 -8.28 2.77
N ILE A 120 8.07 -7.43 3.22
CA ILE A 120 7.77 -6.17 2.52
C ILE A 120 8.69 -5.06 3.01
N TYR A 121 9.38 -4.39 2.09
CA TYR A 121 10.15 -3.19 2.35
C TYR A 121 9.33 -1.97 1.95
N LEU A 122 8.82 -1.24 2.95
CA LEU A 122 8.12 0.02 2.75
C LEU A 122 9.14 1.15 2.58
N LEU A 123 9.05 1.88 1.51
CA LEU A 123 9.88 3.07 1.28
C LEU A 123 9.06 4.28 0.81
N MET A 124 9.58 5.46 1.11
CA MET A 124 9.13 6.72 0.52
C MET A 124 10.07 7.11 -0.60
N SER A 125 9.58 7.10 -1.83
CA SER A 125 10.41 7.33 -3.03
C SER A 125 11.13 8.67 -2.98
N ASP A 126 10.45 9.73 -2.56
CA ASP A 126 11.02 11.08 -2.42
C ASP A 126 12.20 11.14 -1.43
N ARG A 127 12.29 10.18 -0.49
CA ARG A 127 13.23 10.20 0.64
C ARG A 127 14.26 9.06 0.61
N PHE A 128 14.18 8.19 -0.39
CA PHE A 128 15.04 7.02 -0.44
C PHE A 128 16.34 7.27 -1.20
N ALA A 129 16.26 7.65 -2.47
CA ALA A 129 17.43 7.99 -3.27
C ALA A 129 17.04 8.78 -4.52
N ASN A 130 17.91 9.71 -4.91
CA ASN A 130 17.80 10.52 -6.13
C ASN A 130 18.69 9.94 -7.22
N GLY A 131 18.11 9.18 -8.14
CA GLY A 131 18.82 8.58 -9.27
C GLY A 131 18.87 9.48 -10.51
N ASN A 132 17.94 10.43 -10.63
CA ASN A 132 17.88 11.37 -11.74
C ASN A 132 17.70 12.82 -11.26
N PRO A 133 18.76 13.56 -11.02
CA PRO A 133 18.68 14.94 -10.51
C PRO A 133 17.98 15.92 -11.48
N ASN A 134 17.73 15.53 -12.73
CA ASN A 134 17.09 16.39 -13.73
C ASN A 134 15.54 16.42 -13.60
N ASN A 135 14.93 15.49 -12.87
CA ASN A 135 13.48 15.43 -12.68
C ASN A 135 12.99 16.02 -11.35
N ASN A 136 13.89 16.47 -10.45
CA ASN A 136 13.57 16.96 -9.11
C ASN A 136 12.48 18.05 -9.04
N SER A 137 12.31 18.81 -10.15
CA SER A 137 11.26 19.80 -10.31
C SER A 137 10.72 19.77 -11.74
N HIS A 138 9.42 19.96 -11.92
CA HIS A 138 8.80 20.01 -13.23
C HIS A 138 8.14 21.37 -13.48
N SER A 139 8.21 21.91 -14.71
CA SER A 139 7.72 23.26 -15.04
C SER A 139 6.22 23.41 -14.83
N THR A 140 5.43 22.38 -15.06
CA THR A 140 3.96 22.39 -14.96
C THR A 140 3.43 22.13 -13.54
N LEU A 141 4.30 21.70 -12.60
CA LEU A 141 3.90 21.37 -11.23
C LEU A 141 4.32 22.48 -10.27
N THR A 142 3.47 22.74 -9.28
CA THR A 142 3.60 23.91 -8.39
C THR A 142 4.69 23.71 -7.34
N ASP A 143 4.65 22.62 -6.61
CA ASP A 143 5.60 22.31 -5.54
C ASP A 143 6.96 21.89 -6.13
N LYS A 144 8.03 22.56 -5.69
CA LYS A 144 9.38 22.41 -6.24
C LYS A 144 10.30 21.72 -5.25
N LEU A 145 11.49 21.32 -5.72
CA LEU A 145 12.54 20.79 -4.85
C LEU A 145 12.84 21.75 -3.70
N ASN A 146 12.79 21.24 -2.47
CA ASN A 146 13.14 21.95 -1.24
C ASN A 146 13.61 20.96 -0.17
N ARG A 147 14.80 20.41 -0.34
CA ARG A 147 15.36 19.37 0.55
C ARG A 147 15.65 19.89 1.97
N GLU A 148 15.72 21.20 2.17
CA GLU A 148 15.95 21.79 3.48
C GLU A 148 14.69 21.80 4.37
N ALA A 149 13.51 21.76 3.78
CA ALA A 149 12.26 21.70 4.51
C ALA A 149 11.83 20.25 4.74
N SER A 150 11.64 19.85 5.98
CA SER A 150 11.26 18.47 6.35
C SER A 150 10.04 17.94 5.62
N ASP A 151 9.09 18.81 5.30
CA ASP A 151 7.87 18.49 4.54
C ASP A 151 7.93 18.97 3.08
N GLY A 152 9.12 19.38 2.60
CA GLY A 152 9.37 19.69 1.20
C GLY A 152 9.63 18.45 0.35
N ARG A 153 9.72 18.63 -0.95
CA ARG A 153 10.18 17.57 -1.87
C ARG A 153 11.70 17.47 -1.81
N HIS A 154 12.23 16.26 -1.67
CA HIS A 154 13.67 16.01 -1.56
C HIS A 154 14.28 15.44 -2.85
N GLY A 155 13.43 14.99 -3.80
CA GLY A 155 13.87 14.62 -5.14
C GLY A 155 14.32 13.17 -5.31
N GLY A 156 14.03 12.30 -4.36
CA GLY A 156 14.16 10.86 -4.59
C GLY A 156 13.16 10.38 -5.64
N ASP A 157 13.51 9.32 -6.40
CA ASP A 157 12.78 8.92 -7.59
C ASP A 157 12.83 7.40 -7.88
N ILE A 158 12.14 6.98 -8.95
CA ILE A 158 12.10 5.59 -9.41
C ILE A 158 13.49 5.07 -9.77
N GLN A 159 14.33 5.90 -10.40
CA GLN A 159 15.68 5.50 -10.79
C GLN A 159 16.54 5.24 -9.54
N GLY A 160 16.41 6.09 -8.50
CA GLY A 160 17.10 5.88 -7.22
C GLY A 160 16.69 4.58 -6.51
N ILE A 161 15.42 4.17 -6.64
CA ILE A 161 14.99 2.86 -6.15
C ILE A 161 15.67 1.74 -6.96
N ILE A 162 15.66 1.84 -8.30
CA ILE A 162 16.27 0.84 -9.19
C ILE A 162 17.76 0.66 -8.89
N ASP A 163 18.49 1.74 -8.68
CA ASP A 163 19.93 1.74 -8.40
C ASP A 163 20.30 1.05 -7.08
N HIS A 164 19.33 0.94 -6.14
CA HIS A 164 19.56 0.37 -4.81
C HIS A 164 18.79 -0.94 -4.55
N LEU A 165 18.27 -1.61 -5.60
CA LEU A 165 17.55 -2.88 -5.44
C LEU A 165 18.41 -3.99 -4.83
N ASP A 166 19.72 -4.01 -5.11
CA ASP A 166 20.63 -4.98 -4.52
C ASP A 166 20.77 -4.79 -3.00
N TYR A 167 20.77 -3.54 -2.53
CA TYR A 167 20.74 -3.23 -1.10
C TYR A 167 19.44 -3.74 -0.46
N ILE A 168 18.28 -3.40 -1.04
CA ILE A 168 16.97 -3.80 -0.53
C ILE A 168 16.86 -5.33 -0.47
N GLN A 169 17.30 -6.02 -1.51
CA GLN A 169 17.31 -7.49 -1.54
C GLN A 169 18.25 -8.09 -0.50
N SER A 170 19.40 -7.46 -0.25
CA SER A 170 20.40 -7.95 0.73
C SER A 170 19.93 -7.84 2.18
N VAL A 171 19.03 -6.90 2.50
CA VAL A 171 18.35 -6.82 3.81
C VAL A 171 17.45 -8.04 4.06
N GLY A 172 17.04 -8.73 3.01
CA GLY A 172 16.14 -9.88 3.10
C GLY A 172 14.73 -9.60 2.57
N ALA A 173 14.47 -8.42 2.03
CA ALA A 173 13.20 -8.06 1.41
C ALA A 173 12.93 -8.90 0.15
N THR A 174 11.65 -9.23 -0.07
CA THR A 174 11.16 -9.93 -1.26
C THR A 174 10.09 -9.15 -2.00
N ALA A 175 9.59 -8.08 -1.42
CA ALA A 175 8.65 -7.18 -2.03
C ALA A 175 8.94 -5.73 -1.64
N ILE A 176 8.66 -4.79 -2.55
CA ILE A 176 8.66 -3.36 -2.27
C ILE A 176 7.22 -2.86 -2.24
N TRP A 177 6.87 -2.12 -1.19
CA TRP A 177 5.75 -1.21 -1.13
C TRP A 177 6.30 0.21 -1.06
N HIS A 178 6.07 1.00 -2.09
CA HIS A 178 6.39 2.43 -2.11
C HIS A 178 5.12 3.27 -1.84
N THR A 179 5.27 4.45 -1.21
CA THR A 179 4.19 5.44 -1.12
C THR A 179 3.69 5.83 -2.51
N PRO A 180 2.49 6.44 -2.67
CA PRO A 180 1.94 6.72 -3.99
C PRO A 180 2.92 7.46 -4.91
N LEU A 181 2.85 7.19 -6.22
CA LEU A 181 3.71 7.81 -7.24
C LEU A 181 2.92 8.51 -8.36
N CYS A 182 1.58 8.46 -8.33
CA CYS A 182 0.79 9.20 -9.30
C CYS A 182 0.94 10.72 -9.10
N GLU A 183 0.72 11.49 -10.16
CA GLU A 183 0.92 12.94 -10.14
C GLU A 183 0.17 13.62 -8.98
N ASP A 184 0.88 14.52 -8.29
CA ASP A 184 0.34 15.35 -7.21
C ASP A 184 0.77 16.80 -7.43
N ASN A 185 -0.15 17.65 -7.88
CA ASN A 185 0.09 19.06 -8.12
C ASN A 185 -0.47 19.96 -7.00
N GLU A 186 -0.63 19.42 -5.80
CA GLU A 186 -0.91 20.27 -4.66
C GLU A 186 0.27 21.24 -4.42
N PRO A 187 0.00 22.49 -3.99
CA PRO A 187 1.04 23.51 -3.88
C PRO A 187 2.03 23.27 -2.75
N GLN A 188 1.72 22.37 -1.82
CA GLN A 188 2.53 22.03 -0.66
C GLN A 188 2.35 20.55 -0.31
N HIS A 189 3.38 19.95 0.32
CA HIS A 189 3.36 18.57 0.80
C HIS A 189 3.19 17.50 -0.29
N SER A 190 3.36 17.85 -1.57
CA SER A 190 3.16 16.92 -2.69
C SER A 190 4.18 15.77 -2.71
N TYR A 191 5.18 15.78 -1.84
CA TYR A 191 6.19 14.72 -1.75
C TYR A 191 5.62 13.34 -1.36
N HIS A 192 4.50 13.31 -0.67
CA HIS A 192 3.85 12.06 -0.26
C HIS A 192 2.89 11.49 -1.31
N THR A 193 2.39 12.32 -2.24
CA THR A 193 1.50 12.00 -3.36
C THR A 193 0.18 11.29 -2.99
N TYR A 194 -0.32 11.46 -1.76
CA TYR A 194 -1.66 10.98 -1.40
C TYR A 194 -2.77 11.87 -1.95
N ALA A 195 -2.50 13.16 -2.25
CA ALA A 195 -3.43 14.08 -2.90
C ALA A 195 -3.27 14.07 -4.43
N GLN A 196 -3.59 12.93 -5.06
CA GLN A 196 -3.34 12.68 -6.49
C GLN A 196 -4.16 13.61 -7.39
N THR A 197 -3.51 14.14 -8.42
CA THR A 197 -4.12 15.07 -9.39
C THR A 197 -4.26 14.49 -10.80
N ASP A 198 -3.60 13.36 -11.08
CA ASP A 198 -3.80 12.52 -12.26
C ASP A 198 -3.47 11.06 -11.91
N VAL A 199 -4.49 10.21 -11.91
CA VAL A 199 -4.36 8.81 -11.44
C VAL A 199 -3.91 7.82 -12.52
N TYR A 200 -3.78 8.24 -13.79
CA TYR A 200 -3.24 7.44 -14.89
C TYR A 200 -1.79 7.80 -15.24
N LYS A 201 -1.19 8.72 -14.50
CA LYS A 201 0.13 9.26 -14.79
C LYS A 201 1.03 9.22 -13.56
N ILE A 202 2.24 8.68 -13.71
CA ILE A 202 3.30 8.84 -12.72
C ILE A 202 3.71 10.32 -12.66
N ASP A 203 3.94 10.83 -11.46
CA ASP A 203 4.44 12.18 -11.24
C ASP A 203 5.81 12.34 -11.92
N PRO A 204 5.96 13.32 -12.83
CA PRO A 204 7.20 13.46 -13.60
C PRO A 204 8.42 13.76 -12.72
N ARG A 205 8.22 14.12 -11.45
CA ARG A 205 9.31 14.28 -10.47
C ARG A 205 9.79 12.96 -9.88
N TYR A 206 9.06 11.87 -10.10
CA TYR A 206 9.48 10.49 -9.79
C TYR A 206 9.91 9.73 -11.03
N GLY A 207 9.44 10.14 -12.21
CA GLY A 207 9.72 9.48 -13.47
C GLY A 207 8.51 9.43 -14.41
N THR A 208 8.46 8.41 -15.25
CA THR A 208 7.41 8.17 -16.24
C THR A 208 6.67 6.85 -15.97
N ASN A 209 5.54 6.65 -16.67
CA ASN A 209 4.83 5.37 -16.64
C ASN A 209 5.72 4.21 -17.12
N GLU A 210 6.59 4.46 -18.10
CA GLU A 210 7.54 3.50 -18.66
C GLU A 210 8.65 3.15 -17.65
N GLU A 211 9.17 4.13 -16.92
CA GLU A 211 10.15 3.90 -15.84
C GLU A 211 9.54 3.10 -14.69
N TYR A 212 8.24 3.28 -14.41
CA TYR A 212 7.53 2.45 -13.44
C TYR A 212 7.43 0.97 -13.88
N ILE A 213 7.19 0.72 -15.18
CA ILE A 213 7.30 -0.63 -15.77
C ILE A 213 8.73 -1.17 -15.64
N HIS A 214 9.76 -0.32 -15.83
CA HIS A 214 11.15 -0.73 -15.67
C HIS A 214 11.46 -1.16 -14.23
N LEU A 215 10.93 -0.45 -13.23
CA LEU A 215 11.04 -0.83 -11.82
C LEU A 215 10.42 -2.22 -11.58
N SER A 216 9.20 -2.44 -12.06
CA SER A 216 8.53 -3.75 -11.97
C SER A 216 9.38 -4.88 -12.58
N LYS A 217 9.87 -4.69 -13.80
CA LYS A 217 10.74 -5.67 -14.48
C LYS A 217 12.06 -5.91 -13.74
N ALA A 218 12.66 -4.85 -13.17
CA ALA A 218 13.90 -4.97 -12.42
C ALA A 218 13.72 -5.76 -11.11
N LEU A 219 12.56 -5.61 -10.46
CA LEU A 219 12.15 -6.39 -9.29
C LEU A 219 11.89 -7.86 -9.66
N HIS A 220 11.08 -8.11 -10.69
CA HIS A 220 10.76 -9.48 -11.14
C HIS A 220 12.01 -10.24 -11.57
N LYS A 221 12.98 -9.59 -12.23
CA LYS A 221 14.27 -10.20 -12.57
C LYS A 221 15.04 -10.70 -11.33
N ARG A 222 14.80 -10.11 -10.16
CA ARG A 222 15.38 -10.51 -8.87
C ARG A 222 14.50 -11.48 -8.06
N GLY A 223 13.35 -11.87 -8.60
CA GLY A 223 12.34 -12.65 -7.88
C GLY A 223 11.62 -11.85 -6.79
N MET A 224 11.66 -10.52 -6.87
CA MET A 224 10.99 -9.60 -5.96
C MET A 224 9.67 -9.11 -6.54
N LYS A 225 8.77 -8.65 -5.68
CA LYS A 225 7.41 -8.21 -6.01
C LYS A 225 7.26 -6.69 -5.90
N LEU A 226 6.32 -6.13 -6.66
CA LEU A 226 5.95 -4.73 -6.62
C LEU A 226 4.53 -4.54 -6.09
N ILE A 227 4.39 -3.79 -4.99
CA ILE A 227 3.12 -3.43 -4.37
C ILE A 227 2.91 -1.93 -4.57
N LYS A 228 1.85 -1.57 -5.27
CA LYS A 228 1.48 -0.15 -5.49
C LYS A 228 0.62 0.34 -4.35
N ASP A 229 0.96 1.50 -3.78
CA ASP A 229 0.04 2.25 -2.91
C ASP A 229 -1.06 2.88 -3.76
N TYR A 230 -2.31 2.67 -3.37
CA TYR A 230 -3.50 3.04 -4.14
C TYR A 230 -4.51 3.79 -3.28
N VAL A 231 -4.92 4.96 -3.74
CA VAL A 231 -5.86 5.82 -3.00
C VAL A 231 -7.24 5.73 -3.65
N THR A 232 -8.24 5.23 -2.89
CA THR A 232 -9.63 5.09 -3.34
C THR A 232 -10.55 6.13 -2.73
N ASN A 233 -10.21 6.65 -1.55
CA ASN A 233 -11.11 7.47 -0.74
C ASN A 233 -11.24 8.92 -1.25
N HIS A 234 -10.17 9.51 -1.71
CA HIS A 234 -10.10 10.93 -2.07
C HIS A 234 -9.12 11.17 -3.22
N TRP A 235 -9.21 12.32 -3.86
CA TRP A 235 -8.19 12.85 -4.77
C TRP A 235 -7.60 14.15 -4.24
N GLY A 236 -6.64 14.72 -4.94
CA GLY A 236 -6.13 16.06 -4.69
C GLY A 236 -7.15 17.14 -5.14
N SER A 237 -7.17 18.26 -4.44
CA SER A 237 -8.02 19.41 -4.80
C SER A 237 -7.66 20.00 -6.17
N GLN A 238 -6.44 19.74 -6.65
CA GLN A 238 -5.95 20.14 -7.96
C GLN A 238 -6.17 19.08 -9.05
N HIS A 239 -6.83 17.95 -8.74
CA HIS A 239 -7.16 16.94 -9.73
C HIS A 239 -7.97 17.53 -10.87
N TRP A 240 -7.65 17.19 -12.12
CA TRP A 240 -8.27 17.80 -13.29
C TRP A 240 -9.81 17.61 -13.32
N MET A 241 -10.32 16.46 -12.88
CA MET A 241 -11.77 16.25 -12.73
C MET A 241 -12.38 17.04 -11.55
N VAL A 242 -11.62 17.29 -10.48
CA VAL A 242 -12.11 18.13 -9.37
C VAL A 242 -12.27 19.59 -9.81
N LYS A 243 -11.46 20.03 -10.76
CA LYS A 243 -11.57 21.37 -11.37
C LYS A 243 -12.75 21.50 -12.35
N ASP A 244 -13.17 20.40 -12.95
CA ASP A 244 -14.28 20.34 -13.91
C ASP A 244 -15.06 19.04 -13.71
N LEU A 245 -15.87 18.95 -12.64
CA LEU A 245 -16.56 17.72 -12.23
C LEU A 245 -17.48 17.18 -13.33
N PRO A 246 -17.47 15.85 -13.56
CA PRO A 246 -18.42 15.22 -14.49
C PRO A 246 -19.88 15.41 -14.08
N CYS A 247 -20.16 15.27 -12.78
CA CYS A 247 -21.46 15.49 -12.15
C CYS A 247 -21.26 15.99 -10.72
N TYR A 248 -22.30 16.63 -10.16
CA TYR A 248 -22.24 17.21 -8.82
C TYR A 248 -21.89 16.19 -7.73
N ASP A 249 -22.44 14.98 -7.84
CA ASP A 249 -22.25 13.90 -6.87
C ASP A 249 -21.05 12.99 -7.16
N TRP A 250 -20.09 13.44 -7.97
CA TRP A 250 -18.77 12.79 -8.13
C TRP A 250 -17.99 12.80 -6.83
N LEU A 251 -18.11 13.90 -6.10
CA LEU A 251 -17.57 14.10 -4.76
C LEU A 251 -18.71 14.23 -3.75
N HIS A 252 -18.46 13.87 -2.50
CA HIS A 252 -19.35 14.25 -1.42
C HIS A 252 -19.26 15.74 -1.16
N GLN A 253 -20.42 16.42 -1.21
CA GLN A 253 -20.52 17.87 -1.10
C GLN A 253 -21.11 18.27 0.26
N PHE A 254 -20.63 19.39 0.80
CA PHE A 254 -21.10 20.00 2.03
C PHE A 254 -21.37 21.50 1.83
N PRO A 255 -22.30 22.09 2.58
CA PRO A 255 -22.39 23.55 2.66
C PRO A 255 -21.13 24.10 3.37
N GLY A 256 -20.13 24.50 2.61
CA GLY A 256 -18.79 24.80 3.10
C GLY A 256 -17.91 23.53 3.17
N TYR A 257 -16.97 23.47 4.12
CA TYR A 257 -16.07 22.33 4.30
C TYR A 257 -16.62 21.35 5.35
N GLY A 258 -16.69 20.07 5.00
CA GLY A 258 -17.09 18.98 5.89
C GLY A 258 -15.94 18.01 6.09
N GLN A 259 -15.19 18.13 7.20
CA GLN A 259 -14.10 17.23 7.52
C GLN A 259 -14.61 15.89 8.06
N SER A 260 -13.91 14.80 7.71
CA SER A 260 -14.16 13.48 8.31
C SER A 260 -13.99 13.52 9.83
N THR A 261 -14.82 12.77 10.55
CA THR A 261 -14.64 12.54 11.99
C THR A 261 -13.46 11.62 12.30
N PHE A 262 -12.92 10.93 11.30
CA PHE A 262 -11.86 9.91 11.46
C PHE A 262 -12.22 8.80 12.45
N ARG A 263 -13.53 8.49 12.60
CA ARG A 263 -14.04 7.47 13.54
C ARG A 263 -14.66 6.30 12.80
N MET A 264 -13.83 5.51 12.11
CA MET A 264 -14.27 4.39 11.25
C MET A 264 -15.11 3.33 11.99
N SER A 265 -15.07 3.28 13.34
CA SER A 265 -15.98 2.44 14.13
C SER A 265 -17.45 2.73 13.86
N THR A 266 -17.79 3.95 13.43
CA THR A 266 -19.15 4.32 13.01
C THR A 266 -19.67 3.49 11.85
N GLN A 267 -18.82 2.93 11.03
CA GLN A 267 -19.20 2.06 9.92
C GLN A 267 -19.61 0.64 10.33
N MET A 268 -19.24 0.23 11.54
CA MET A 268 -19.56 -1.09 12.11
C MET A 268 -20.61 -1.03 13.21
N ASP A 269 -20.80 0.14 13.81
CA ASP A 269 -21.70 0.34 14.95
C ASP A 269 -23.17 0.38 14.50
N SER A 270 -23.96 -0.59 14.95
CA SER A 270 -25.41 -0.64 14.68
C SER A 270 -26.22 0.44 15.40
N ASN A 271 -25.63 1.13 16.38
CA ASN A 271 -26.26 2.17 17.18
C ASN A 271 -25.74 3.58 16.82
N VAL A 272 -24.94 3.70 15.77
CA VAL A 272 -24.38 4.99 15.36
C VAL A 272 -25.46 5.95 14.93
N SER A 273 -25.26 7.25 15.23
CA SER A 273 -26.12 8.29 14.67
C SER A 273 -25.86 8.46 13.17
N GLU A 274 -26.91 8.77 12.41
CA GLU A 274 -26.77 9.07 10.97
C GLU A 274 -25.83 10.26 10.70
N TRP A 275 -25.78 11.20 11.63
CA TRP A 275 -24.86 12.34 11.55
C TRP A 275 -23.39 11.89 11.62
N ASP A 276 -23.00 11.11 12.64
CA ASP A 276 -21.61 10.71 12.83
C ASP A 276 -21.14 9.74 11.73
N LYS A 277 -22.02 8.81 11.34
CA LYS A 277 -21.77 7.92 10.19
C LYS A 277 -21.51 8.72 8.91
N LYS A 278 -22.39 9.68 8.60
CA LYS A 278 -22.24 10.54 7.41
C LYS A 278 -20.90 11.27 7.39
N TYR A 279 -20.50 11.89 8.51
CA TYR A 279 -19.25 12.65 8.55
C TYR A 279 -18.00 11.77 8.60
N CYS A 280 -18.10 10.51 9.02
CA CYS A 280 -17.00 9.57 8.88
C CYS A 280 -16.80 9.14 7.43
N GLU A 281 -17.89 8.70 6.77
CA GLU A 281 -17.87 8.05 5.47
C GLU A 281 -17.78 9.04 4.30
N LYS A 282 -18.33 10.26 4.47
CA LYS A 282 -18.46 11.27 3.41
C LYS A 282 -17.66 12.53 3.64
N GLY A 283 -17.09 12.68 4.84
CA GLY A 283 -16.29 13.84 5.18
C GLY A 283 -14.95 13.82 4.46
N TRP A 284 -14.49 14.97 4.01
CA TRP A 284 -13.19 15.12 3.35
C TRP A 284 -12.06 14.80 4.31
N PHE A 285 -11.04 14.11 3.83
CA PHE A 285 -9.87 13.78 4.64
C PHE A 285 -9.10 15.04 5.06
N ALA A 286 -8.91 15.96 4.13
CA ALA A 286 -8.33 17.29 4.35
C ALA A 286 -8.95 18.28 3.36
N PRO A 287 -8.78 19.60 3.55
CA PRO A 287 -9.24 20.59 2.56
C PRO A 287 -8.68 20.39 1.15
N SER A 288 -7.45 19.84 1.06
CA SER A 288 -6.80 19.47 -0.20
C SER A 288 -7.15 18.06 -0.69
N MET A 289 -7.99 17.31 0.04
CA MET A 289 -8.31 15.90 -0.25
C MET A 289 -9.84 15.69 -0.22
N PRO A 290 -10.57 16.20 -1.26
CA PRO A 290 -12.00 16.01 -1.39
C PRO A 290 -12.37 14.53 -1.53
N ASP A 291 -13.44 14.14 -0.84
CA ASP A 291 -13.91 12.78 -0.74
C ASP A 291 -14.68 12.33 -1.97
N LEU A 292 -14.33 11.16 -2.50
CA LEU A 292 -14.96 10.55 -3.68
C LEU A 292 -16.23 9.79 -3.28
N ASN A 293 -17.29 9.97 -4.06
CA ASN A 293 -18.55 9.27 -3.82
C ASN A 293 -18.57 7.88 -4.49
N GLN A 294 -18.05 6.84 -3.83
CA GLN A 294 -18.04 5.48 -4.36
C GLN A 294 -19.46 4.86 -4.46
N ALA A 295 -20.48 5.46 -3.86
CA ALA A 295 -21.87 5.06 -4.09
C ALA A 295 -22.36 5.47 -5.49
N ASN A 296 -21.71 6.45 -6.14
CA ASN A 296 -21.95 6.78 -7.55
C ASN A 296 -21.29 5.71 -8.45
N PRO A 297 -22.09 5.01 -9.30
CA PRO A 297 -21.56 3.94 -10.15
C PRO A 297 -20.46 4.37 -11.12
N LEU A 298 -20.46 5.63 -11.56
CA LEU A 298 -19.42 6.15 -12.47
C LEU A 298 -18.08 6.28 -11.74
N VAL A 299 -18.08 6.79 -10.51
CA VAL A 299 -16.90 6.90 -9.66
C VAL A 299 -16.34 5.53 -9.34
N LEU A 300 -17.21 4.60 -8.88
CA LEU A 300 -16.80 3.26 -8.52
C LEU A 300 -16.20 2.50 -9.71
N ASN A 301 -16.83 2.61 -10.87
CA ASN A 301 -16.37 1.96 -12.09
C ASN A 301 -15.04 2.56 -12.57
N TYR A 302 -14.90 3.88 -12.52
CA TYR A 302 -13.64 4.56 -12.87
C TYR A 302 -12.48 4.10 -11.98
N LEU A 303 -12.68 4.05 -10.65
CA LEU A 303 -11.67 3.55 -9.71
C LEU A 303 -11.32 2.08 -9.95
N THR A 304 -12.32 1.26 -10.26
CA THR A 304 -12.13 -0.18 -10.55
C THR A 304 -11.29 -0.37 -11.80
N GLN A 305 -11.66 0.30 -12.90
CA GLN A 305 -10.92 0.22 -14.17
C GLN A 305 -9.50 0.76 -14.04
N ASN A 306 -9.31 1.86 -13.30
CA ASN A 306 -7.97 2.41 -13.06
C ASN A 306 -7.08 1.41 -12.30
N ALA A 307 -7.61 0.74 -11.26
CA ALA A 307 -6.84 -0.27 -10.52
C ALA A 307 -6.47 -1.46 -11.42
N ILE A 308 -7.43 -2.02 -12.16
CA ILE A 308 -7.19 -3.12 -13.11
C ILE A 308 -6.17 -2.70 -14.18
N TRP A 309 -6.28 -1.46 -14.68
CA TRP A 309 -5.36 -0.91 -15.67
C TRP A 309 -3.91 -0.87 -15.13
N TRP A 310 -3.69 -0.39 -13.90
CA TRP A 310 -2.36 -0.37 -13.30
C TRP A 310 -1.81 -1.78 -13.06
N ILE A 311 -2.66 -2.72 -12.61
CA ILE A 311 -2.27 -4.11 -12.38
C ILE A 311 -1.75 -4.75 -13.68
N GLU A 312 -2.46 -4.57 -14.79
CA GLU A 312 -2.01 -5.10 -16.09
C GLU A 312 -0.84 -4.32 -16.69
N TYR A 313 -0.88 -2.97 -16.61
CA TYR A 313 0.10 -2.10 -17.24
C TYR A 313 1.49 -2.24 -16.63
N ALA A 314 1.57 -2.25 -15.31
CA ALA A 314 2.83 -2.31 -14.57
C ALA A 314 3.16 -3.73 -14.06
N ASP A 315 2.34 -4.74 -14.37
CA ASP A 315 2.52 -6.12 -13.90
C ASP A 315 2.68 -6.19 -12.37
N LEU A 316 1.74 -5.57 -11.64
CA LEU A 316 1.80 -5.48 -10.19
C LEU A 316 1.54 -6.82 -9.51
N ASP A 317 2.15 -7.02 -8.33
CA ASP A 317 1.97 -8.20 -7.49
C ASP A 317 1.07 -7.93 -6.28
N GLY A 318 0.69 -6.68 -6.05
CA GLY A 318 -0.20 -6.30 -4.96
C GLY A 318 -0.60 -4.84 -4.98
N LEU A 319 -1.64 -4.53 -4.20
CA LEU A 319 -2.02 -3.17 -3.85
C LEU A 319 -1.99 -3.00 -2.33
N ARG A 320 -1.54 -1.85 -1.86
CA ARG A 320 -1.88 -1.33 -0.54
C ARG A 320 -2.92 -0.23 -0.74
N VAL A 321 -4.06 -0.38 -0.10
CA VAL A 321 -5.13 0.61 -0.23
C VAL A 321 -5.13 1.51 0.98
N ASP A 322 -4.84 2.77 0.70
CA ASP A 322 -4.85 3.87 1.65
C ASP A 322 -6.25 4.09 2.21
N THR A 323 -6.33 4.41 3.51
CA THR A 323 -7.59 4.79 4.17
C THR A 323 -8.77 3.86 3.84
N TYR A 324 -8.53 2.53 3.74
CA TYR A 324 -9.50 1.55 3.25
C TYR A 324 -10.85 1.63 3.97
N SER A 325 -10.83 1.76 5.28
CA SER A 325 -12.05 1.78 6.12
C SER A 325 -12.79 3.13 6.14
N TYR A 326 -12.29 4.16 5.45
CA TYR A 326 -12.97 5.46 5.30
C TYR A 326 -13.93 5.51 4.12
N ASN A 327 -13.71 4.66 3.10
CA ASN A 327 -14.52 4.61 1.89
C ASN A 327 -15.99 4.24 2.18
N ASP A 328 -16.89 4.51 1.21
CA ASP A 328 -18.20 3.88 1.21
C ASP A 328 -18.06 2.36 1.35
N LYS A 329 -18.67 1.83 2.39
CA LYS A 329 -18.49 0.44 2.83
C LYS A 329 -18.87 -0.57 1.74
N GLU A 330 -19.99 -0.33 1.07
CA GLU A 330 -20.47 -1.21 -0.01
C GLU A 330 -19.69 -0.98 -1.31
N GLY A 331 -19.31 0.25 -1.58
CA GLY A 331 -18.50 0.62 -2.75
C GLY A 331 -17.14 -0.03 -2.72
N ILE A 332 -16.42 0.06 -1.60
CA ILE A 332 -15.07 -0.52 -1.50
C ILE A 332 -15.10 -2.05 -1.53
N ALA A 333 -16.15 -2.69 -0.98
CA ALA A 333 -16.33 -4.13 -1.09
C ALA A 333 -16.54 -4.57 -2.55
N LYS A 334 -17.36 -3.84 -3.33
CA LYS A 334 -17.56 -4.09 -4.77
C LYS A 334 -16.29 -3.88 -5.56
N TRP A 335 -15.54 -2.82 -5.27
CA TRP A 335 -14.24 -2.52 -5.89
C TRP A 335 -13.25 -3.67 -5.65
N THR A 336 -13.10 -4.09 -4.39
CA THR A 336 -12.20 -5.19 -4.03
C THR A 336 -12.62 -6.49 -4.72
N LYS A 337 -13.94 -6.80 -4.69
CA LYS A 337 -14.47 -8.00 -5.33
C LYS A 337 -14.17 -8.02 -6.82
N ALA A 338 -14.38 -6.92 -7.53
CA ALA A 338 -14.15 -6.85 -8.99
C ALA A 338 -12.69 -7.15 -9.35
N ILE A 339 -11.72 -6.65 -8.56
CA ILE A 339 -10.32 -6.94 -8.77
C ILE A 339 -10.00 -8.40 -8.45
N MET A 340 -10.52 -8.93 -7.34
CA MET A 340 -10.29 -10.31 -6.95
C MET A 340 -10.98 -11.33 -7.88
N ASP A 341 -12.09 -10.95 -8.52
CA ASP A 341 -12.71 -11.77 -9.56
C ASP A 341 -11.84 -11.82 -10.83
N GLU A 342 -11.20 -10.70 -11.22
CA GLU A 342 -10.27 -10.66 -12.36
C GLU A 342 -8.95 -11.40 -12.05
N TYR A 343 -8.47 -11.32 -10.78
CA TYR A 343 -7.19 -11.88 -10.34
C TYR A 343 -7.34 -12.68 -9.04
N PRO A 344 -7.82 -13.94 -9.10
CA PRO A 344 -8.18 -14.71 -7.89
C PRO A 344 -7.03 -14.99 -6.91
N HIS A 345 -5.77 -14.92 -7.37
CA HIS A 345 -4.57 -15.16 -6.56
C HIS A 345 -3.78 -13.89 -6.24
N PHE A 346 -4.31 -12.73 -6.61
CA PHE A 346 -3.73 -11.43 -6.27
C PHE A 346 -3.90 -11.13 -4.79
N ASN A 347 -3.12 -10.21 -4.25
CA ASN A 347 -3.31 -9.76 -2.88
C ASN A 347 -3.47 -8.25 -2.80
N ILE A 348 -4.39 -7.84 -1.94
CA ILE A 348 -4.68 -6.45 -1.60
C ILE A 348 -4.58 -6.34 -0.09
N MET A 349 -3.74 -5.42 0.40
CA MET A 349 -3.75 -5.05 1.81
C MET A 349 -4.44 -3.70 2.01
N GLY A 350 -5.39 -3.66 2.93
CA GLY A 350 -6.10 -2.43 3.29
C GLY A 350 -5.56 -1.82 4.57
N GLU A 351 -5.38 -0.52 4.57
CA GLU A 351 -5.13 0.21 5.79
C GLU A 351 -6.43 0.32 6.59
N VAL A 352 -6.48 -0.46 7.66
CA VAL A 352 -7.61 -0.55 8.58
C VAL A 352 -7.10 -0.23 9.97
N TRP A 353 -7.06 1.05 10.33
CA TRP A 353 -6.40 1.51 11.55
C TRP A 353 -7.34 1.45 12.76
N PHE A 354 -7.34 0.31 13.43
CA PHE A 354 -8.03 0.12 14.70
C PHE A 354 -7.10 -0.51 15.73
N ASN A 355 -7.41 -0.25 17.01
CA ASN A 355 -6.61 -0.75 18.13
C ASN A 355 -7.01 -2.16 18.59
N GLN A 356 -8.16 -2.67 18.15
CA GLN A 356 -8.71 -3.94 18.61
C GLN A 356 -8.80 -4.96 17.48
N SER A 357 -8.38 -6.20 17.76
CA SER A 357 -8.37 -7.28 16.78
C SER A 357 -9.73 -7.57 16.15
N ALA A 358 -10.82 -7.50 16.92
CA ALA A 358 -12.17 -7.68 16.39
C ALA A 358 -12.55 -6.63 15.35
N GLN A 359 -12.13 -5.38 15.55
CA GLN A 359 -12.40 -4.28 14.61
C GLN A 359 -11.57 -4.42 13.33
N VAL A 360 -10.31 -4.82 13.44
CA VAL A 360 -9.46 -5.09 12.25
C VAL A 360 -9.96 -6.31 11.49
N SER A 361 -10.26 -7.40 12.21
CA SER A 361 -10.80 -8.64 11.63
C SER A 361 -12.10 -8.42 10.85
N TYR A 362 -12.95 -7.50 11.27
CA TYR A 362 -14.19 -7.14 10.58
C TYR A 362 -13.97 -6.83 9.10
N TRP A 363 -12.82 -6.24 8.75
CA TRP A 363 -12.48 -5.83 7.40
C TRP A 363 -11.71 -6.90 6.59
N GLN A 364 -11.41 -8.06 7.17
CA GLN A 364 -10.79 -9.14 6.41
C GLN A 364 -11.85 -9.94 5.64
N LYS A 365 -11.49 -10.41 4.44
CA LYS A 365 -12.33 -11.31 3.63
C LYS A 365 -12.85 -12.49 4.47
N ASP A 366 -14.15 -12.79 4.33
CA ASP A 366 -14.82 -13.91 5.01
C ASP A 366 -14.67 -13.92 6.55
N SER A 367 -14.53 -12.73 7.13
CA SER A 367 -14.38 -12.55 8.58
C SER A 367 -15.59 -13.09 9.35
N PRO A 368 -15.37 -13.87 10.43
CA PRO A 368 -16.46 -14.32 11.29
C PRO A 368 -17.17 -13.15 12.00
N ILE A 369 -16.47 -12.01 12.18
CA ILE A 369 -17.01 -10.82 12.85
C ILE A 369 -17.95 -10.04 11.90
N SER A 370 -17.54 -9.79 10.67
CA SER A 370 -18.42 -9.08 9.72
C SER A 370 -19.60 -9.93 9.24
N ALA A 371 -19.47 -11.26 9.28
CA ALA A 371 -20.56 -12.19 8.99
C ALA A 371 -21.78 -12.00 9.89
N ILE A 372 -21.59 -11.52 11.14
CA ILE A 372 -22.67 -11.18 12.08
C ILE A 372 -23.60 -10.11 11.49
N GLN A 373 -23.05 -9.21 10.65
CA GLN A 373 -23.79 -8.16 9.96
C GLN A 373 -24.04 -8.48 8.49
N SER A 374 -23.84 -9.74 8.06
CA SER A 374 -24.00 -10.18 6.66
C SER A 374 -23.12 -9.37 5.69
N TYR A 375 -21.92 -8.95 6.11
CA TYR A 375 -21.00 -8.14 5.34
C TYR A 375 -19.71 -8.89 4.99
N ASN A 376 -19.17 -8.64 3.81
CA ASN A 376 -17.88 -9.16 3.37
C ASN A 376 -17.16 -8.11 2.52
N THR A 377 -15.96 -7.75 2.91
CA THR A 377 -15.14 -6.77 2.19
C THR A 377 -14.44 -7.36 0.97
N TYR A 378 -14.29 -8.69 0.92
CA TYR A 378 -13.42 -9.41 -0.01
C TYR A 378 -11.92 -9.06 0.09
N LEU A 379 -11.51 -8.26 1.09
CA LEU A 379 -10.14 -7.81 1.31
C LEU A 379 -9.28 -8.94 1.90
N PRO A 380 -8.27 -9.45 1.18
CA PRO A 380 -7.49 -10.59 1.70
C PRO A 380 -6.64 -10.22 2.92
N THR A 381 -5.92 -9.10 2.88
CA THR A 381 -4.94 -8.71 3.90
C THR A 381 -5.35 -7.41 4.61
N VAL A 382 -5.27 -7.40 5.93
CA VAL A 382 -5.44 -6.20 6.76
C VAL A 382 -4.14 -5.91 7.53
N MET A 383 -3.90 -4.64 7.85
CA MET A 383 -2.74 -4.21 8.64
C MET A 383 -2.99 -4.44 10.13
N ASP A 384 -2.09 -5.17 10.80
CA ASP A 384 -2.23 -5.60 12.20
C ASP A 384 -1.81 -4.50 13.19
N PHE A 385 -2.57 -3.40 13.22
CA PHE A 385 -2.38 -2.34 14.21
C PHE A 385 -2.52 -2.82 15.66
N PRO A 386 -3.37 -3.81 15.99
CA PRO A 386 -3.40 -4.38 17.32
C PRO A 386 -2.05 -4.98 17.76
N LEU A 387 -1.36 -5.70 16.88
CA LEU A 387 -0.02 -6.23 17.17
C LEU A 387 1.03 -5.10 17.28
N PHE A 388 0.96 -4.09 16.40
CA PHE A 388 1.80 -2.89 16.51
C PHE A 388 1.66 -2.23 17.90
N ASN A 389 0.44 -2.06 18.39
CA ASN A 389 0.18 -1.51 19.72
C ASN A 389 0.68 -2.44 20.83
N ALA A 390 0.46 -3.76 20.70
CA ALA A 390 0.93 -4.75 21.68
C ALA A 390 2.46 -4.77 21.78
N ILE A 391 3.19 -4.63 20.66
CA ILE A 391 4.65 -4.42 20.63
C ILE A 391 5.00 -3.15 21.41
N GLY A 392 4.28 -2.04 21.13
CA GLY A 392 4.47 -0.78 21.83
C GLY A 392 4.38 -0.92 23.34
N GLU A 393 3.40 -1.61 23.85
CA GLU A 393 3.18 -1.83 25.29
C GLU A 393 4.14 -2.88 25.88
N ALA A 394 4.43 -3.96 25.14
CA ALA A 394 5.28 -5.05 25.63
C ALA A 394 6.70 -4.63 25.96
N PHE A 395 7.31 -3.79 25.13
CA PHE A 395 8.71 -3.42 25.27
C PHE A 395 8.95 -2.10 26.00
N ARG A 396 7.92 -1.30 26.24
CA ARG A 396 8.03 0.04 26.86
C ARG A 396 7.44 0.12 28.25
N ALA A 397 6.32 -0.56 28.50
CA ALA A 397 5.61 -0.45 29.77
C ALA A 397 6.39 -1.10 30.92
N THR A 398 6.28 -0.52 32.11
CA THR A 398 6.70 -1.22 33.34
C THR A 398 5.83 -2.46 33.52
N PRO A 399 6.42 -3.66 33.69
CA PRO A 399 5.65 -4.89 33.78
C PRO A 399 4.66 -4.89 34.94
N SER A 400 3.44 -5.35 34.67
CA SER A 400 2.37 -5.55 35.66
C SER A 400 1.51 -6.75 35.25
N TRP A 401 0.41 -6.98 35.93
CA TRP A 401 -0.54 -8.03 35.57
C TRP A 401 -1.00 -7.96 34.11
N ASP A 402 -1.20 -6.77 33.58
CA ASP A 402 -1.75 -6.47 32.26
C ASP A 402 -0.78 -5.69 31.35
N LYS A 403 0.50 -5.59 31.69
CA LYS A 403 1.51 -4.84 30.93
C LYS A 403 2.82 -5.63 30.81
N GLY A 404 3.63 -5.25 29.84
CA GLY A 404 4.86 -5.96 29.50
C GLY A 404 4.61 -7.08 28.50
N MET A 405 5.40 -8.14 28.54
CA MET A 405 5.38 -9.22 27.54
C MET A 405 4.03 -9.96 27.45
N ILE A 406 3.16 -9.85 28.47
CA ILE A 406 1.80 -10.41 28.42
C ILE A 406 0.97 -9.82 27.28
N GLN A 407 1.22 -8.58 26.89
CA GLN A 407 0.52 -7.92 25.79
C GLN A 407 0.68 -8.63 24.44
N LEU A 408 1.87 -9.21 24.19
CA LEU A 408 2.11 -10.02 22.99
C LEU A 408 1.30 -11.33 23.02
N TYR A 409 1.30 -11.99 24.19
CA TYR A 409 0.52 -13.20 24.39
C TYR A 409 -0.98 -12.95 24.17
N ASP A 410 -1.52 -11.92 24.81
CA ASP A 410 -2.95 -11.58 24.74
C ASP A 410 -3.36 -11.15 23.32
N ASN A 411 -2.48 -10.46 22.60
CA ASN A 411 -2.74 -10.11 21.19
C ASN A 411 -2.85 -11.37 20.32
N LEU A 412 -1.85 -12.27 20.38
CA LEU A 412 -1.87 -13.51 19.59
C LEU A 412 -2.98 -14.48 20.04
N ALA A 413 -3.44 -14.41 21.31
CA ALA A 413 -4.60 -15.17 21.76
C ALA A 413 -5.90 -14.79 21.04
N ASN A 414 -5.94 -13.62 20.42
CA ASN A 414 -7.07 -13.14 19.59
C ASN A 414 -7.01 -13.61 18.12
N ASP A 415 -6.02 -14.42 17.73
CA ASP A 415 -5.87 -14.89 16.36
C ASP A 415 -7.12 -15.64 15.83
N PHE A 416 -7.93 -16.23 16.71
CA PHE A 416 -9.20 -16.89 16.35
C PHE A 416 -10.25 -15.94 15.76
N LEU A 417 -10.12 -14.63 15.95
CA LEU A 417 -11.03 -13.63 15.39
C LEU A 417 -10.84 -13.44 13.88
N TYR A 418 -9.65 -13.75 13.36
CA TYR A 418 -9.30 -13.56 11.96
C TYR A 418 -9.65 -14.81 11.15
N LYS A 419 -10.08 -14.61 9.91
CA LYS A 419 -10.28 -15.70 8.95
C LYS A 419 -8.95 -16.33 8.53
N ASP A 420 -7.95 -15.48 8.30
CA ASP A 420 -6.61 -15.91 7.86
C ASP A 420 -5.53 -15.05 8.54
N ILE A 421 -4.88 -15.64 9.53
CA ILE A 421 -3.80 -14.98 10.27
C ILE A 421 -2.50 -14.86 9.46
N ASN A 422 -2.33 -15.64 8.39
CA ASN A 422 -1.18 -15.54 7.51
C ASN A 422 -1.27 -14.31 6.59
N ASN A 423 -2.48 -13.81 6.34
CA ASN A 423 -2.75 -12.58 5.61
C ASN A 423 -2.96 -11.36 6.56
N LEU A 424 -2.10 -11.23 7.55
CA LEU A 424 -2.01 -10.03 8.40
C LEU A 424 -0.66 -9.35 8.12
N LEU A 425 -0.67 -8.09 7.71
CA LEU A 425 0.57 -7.31 7.60
C LEU A 425 1.03 -6.91 9.00
N ILE A 426 2.16 -7.44 9.45
CA ILE A 426 2.73 -7.17 10.77
C ILE A 426 3.91 -6.19 10.67
N PHE A 427 3.97 -5.23 11.57
CA PHE A 427 4.97 -4.17 11.57
C PHE A 427 5.19 -3.59 12.98
N ALA A 428 6.32 -2.92 13.18
CA ALA A 428 6.64 -2.21 14.42
C ALA A 428 6.75 -0.68 14.21
N GLU A 429 6.80 -0.24 12.97
CA GLU A 429 6.73 1.16 12.54
C GLU A 429 6.30 1.22 11.07
N ASN A 430 5.79 2.38 10.65
CA ASN A 430 5.55 2.71 9.25
C ASN A 430 5.77 4.22 9.01
N HIS A 431 5.40 4.73 7.84
CA HIS A 431 5.58 6.13 7.45
C HIS A 431 4.62 7.12 8.17
N ASP A 432 3.69 6.62 9.00
CA ASP A 432 2.72 7.42 9.77
C ASP A 432 2.91 7.31 11.28
N THR A 433 3.83 6.46 11.73
CA THR A 433 4.12 6.25 13.15
C THR A 433 5.50 6.77 13.53
N ALA A 434 5.75 6.96 14.83
CA ALA A 434 7.10 7.25 15.31
C ALA A 434 8.06 6.13 14.91
N ARG A 435 9.31 6.48 14.59
CA ARG A 435 10.35 5.50 14.25
C ARG A 435 10.65 4.58 15.41
N LEU A 436 10.88 3.30 15.10
CA LEU A 436 11.18 2.27 16.09
C LEU A 436 12.36 2.67 16.99
N ASN A 437 13.44 3.18 16.40
CA ASN A 437 14.63 3.58 17.14
C ASN A 437 14.49 4.91 17.92
N HIS A 438 13.46 5.70 17.64
CA HIS A 438 13.08 6.80 18.51
C HIS A 438 12.38 6.31 19.77
N VAL A 439 11.47 5.36 19.61
CA VAL A 439 10.70 4.76 20.72
C VAL A 439 11.60 3.85 21.58
N TYR A 440 12.50 3.10 20.93
CA TYR A 440 13.41 2.12 21.54
C TYR A 440 14.85 2.40 21.14
N PRO A 441 15.53 3.36 21.80
CA PRO A 441 16.87 3.79 21.41
C PRO A 441 17.98 2.76 21.69
N LYS A 442 17.67 1.70 22.44
CA LYS A 442 18.62 0.61 22.69
C LYS A 442 18.51 -0.45 21.59
N ILE A 443 19.60 -0.77 20.91
CA ILE A 443 19.65 -1.83 19.89
C ILE A 443 19.18 -3.19 20.40
N ALA A 444 19.29 -3.45 21.70
CA ALA A 444 18.83 -4.68 22.31
C ALA A 444 17.30 -4.84 22.20
N ASP A 445 16.54 -3.76 22.41
CA ASP A 445 15.08 -3.75 22.24
C ASP A 445 14.71 -3.93 20.77
N TYR A 446 15.40 -3.23 19.86
CA TYR A 446 15.24 -3.43 18.41
C TYR A 446 15.42 -4.90 18.02
N LYS A 447 16.48 -5.56 18.50
CA LYS A 447 16.77 -6.97 18.20
C LYS A 447 15.66 -7.91 18.67
N LEU A 448 15.05 -7.65 19.83
CA LEU A 448 13.90 -8.44 20.31
C LEU A 448 12.69 -8.26 19.40
N ILE A 449 12.37 -7.02 19.01
CA ILE A 449 11.23 -6.69 18.17
C ILE A 449 11.41 -7.30 16.77
N ILE A 450 12.59 -7.16 16.16
CA ILE A 450 12.88 -7.76 14.85
C ILE A 450 12.86 -9.29 14.91
N SER A 451 13.32 -9.90 16.02
CA SER A 451 13.20 -11.36 16.21
C SER A 451 11.74 -11.80 16.20
N MET A 452 10.85 -11.02 16.81
CA MET A 452 9.41 -11.28 16.79
C MET A 452 8.84 -11.12 15.38
N LEU A 453 9.10 -10.00 14.70
CA LEU A 453 8.60 -9.76 13.33
C LEU A 453 9.08 -10.83 12.34
N ALA A 454 10.32 -11.31 12.48
CA ALA A 454 10.87 -12.34 11.61
C ALA A 454 10.26 -13.74 11.84
N THR A 455 9.63 -13.99 13.00
CA THR A 455 9.19 -15.34 13.39
C THR A 455 7.68 -15.45 13.70
N ALA A 456 6.99 -14.35 13.93
CA ALA A 456 5.54 -14.36 14.13
C ALA A 456 4.77 -14.74 12.85
N ARG A 457 3.49 -15.07 13.02
CA ARG A 457 2.56 -15.27 11.90
C ARG A 457 2.35 -13.96 11.14
N GLY A 458 1.95 -14.03 9.86
CA GLY A 458 1.67 -12.88 9.01
C GLY A 458 2.83 -12.50 8.11
N ILE A 459 2.68 -11.35 7.48
CA ILE A 459 3.57 -10.80 6.45
C ILE A 459 4.37 -9.64 7.09
N PRO A 460 5.65 -9.80 7.39
CA PRO A 460 6.43 -8.73 8.03
C PRO A 460 6.70 -7.58 7.06
N GLN A 461 6.57 -6.35 7.59
CA GLN A 461 6.96 -5.12 6.91
C GLN A 461 8.10 -4.44 7.66
N LEU A 462 9.14 -4.05 6.92
CA LEU A 462 10.20 -3.15 7.34
C LEU A 462 9.97 -1.77 6.74
N TYR A 463 10.16 -0.72 7.52
CA TYR A 463 10.19 0.64 7.00
C TYR A 463 11.63 1.05 6.70
N TYR A 464 11.89 1.65 5.52
CA TYR A 464 13.25 1.99 5.08
C TYR A 464 14.05 2.73 6.18
N GLY A 465 15.28 2.31 6.37
CA GLY A 465 16.17 2.89 7.38
C GLY A 465 16.02 2.31 8.79
N SER A 466 14.99 1.47 9.08
CA SER A 466 14.92 0.70 10.32
C SER A 466 16.16 -0.14 10.50
N GLU A 467 16.59 -0.79 9.43
CA GLU A 467 17.72 -1.71 9.38
C GLU A 467 19.09 -1.05 9.58
N ILE A 468 19.14 0.27 9.66
CA ILE A 468 20.34 1.05 9.99
C ILE A 468 20.14 1.93 11.22
N GLY A 469 19.03 1.75 11.94
CA GLY A 469 18.75 2.46 13.16
C GLY A 469 18.30 3.91 13.00
N MET A 470 17.66 4.29 11.87
CA MET A 470 17.10 5.64 11.72
C MET A 470 16.03 5.89 12.77
N ALA A 471 16.06 7.07 13.38
CA ALA A 471 15.11 7.52 14.41
C ALA A 471 14.28 8.70 13.89
N GLY A 472 13.09 8.90 14.47
CA GLY A 472 12.22 10.03 14.10
C GLY A 472 11.03 10.14 15.04
N ASP A 473 10.77 11.37 15.49
CA ASP A 473 9.72 11.71 16.44
C ASP A 473 8.47 12.21 15.72
N LYS A 474 7.39 11.41 15.72
CA LYS A 474 6.11 11.78 15.10
C LYS A 474 5.50 13.06 15.69
N SER A 475 5.76 13.38 16.95
CA SER A 475 5.22 14.60 17.58
C SER A 475 5.77 15.89 16.94
N LYS A 476 6.86 15.79 16.18
CA LYS A 476 7.47 16.90 15.43
C LYS A 476 7.01 17.01 13.99
N GLY A 477 6.04 16.21 13.59
CA GLY A 477 5.50 16.18 12.23
C GLY A 477 5.99 15.01 11.38
N ASP A 478 5.36 14.86 10.22
CA ASP A 478 5.61 13.73 9.30
C ASP A 478 7.01 13.77 8.70
N GLY A 479 7.50 14.92 8.31
CA GLY A 479 8.87 15.05 7.78
C GLY A 479 9.93 14.54 8.73
N HIS A 480 9.67 14.56 10.05
CA HIS A 480 10.61 14.07 11.06
C HIS A 480 10.73 12.54 11.12
N ILE A 481 9.71 11.82 10.69
CA ILE A 481 9.73 10.34 10.59
C ILE A 481 10.04 9.88 9.17
N ARG A 482 10.02 10.79 8.19
CA ARG A 482 10.20 10.57 6.75
C ARG A 482 11.49 11.22 6.26
N GLN A 483 12.60 10.99 6.99
CA GLN A 483 13.92 11.56 6.69
C GLN A 483 14.58 10.87 5.50
N ASP A 484 15.53 11.55 4.85
CA ASP A 484 16.33 11.00 3.78
C ASP A 484 17.14 9.79 4.22
N PHE A 485 17.21 8.77 3.36
CA PHE A 485 18.14 7.66 3.55
C PHE A 485 19.58 8.16 3.32
N PRO A 486 20.51 7.95 4.27
CA PRO A 486 21.87 8.48 4.16
C PRO A 486 22.64 7.87 2.98
N GLY A 487 23.05 8.69 2.05
CA GLY A 487 23.76 8.29 0.83
C GLY A 487 22.86 8.21 -0.40
N GLY A 488 21.58 8.63 -0.29
CA GLY A 488 20.65 8.67 -1.42
C GLY A 488 20.87 9.84 -2.37
N TRP A 489 21.68 10.85 -2.01
CA TRP A 489 21.94 12.02 -2.85
C TRP A 489 23.42 12.21 -3.09
N GLU A 490 23.77 12.73 -4.26
CA GLU A 490 25.12 13.18 -4.56
C GLU A 490 25.56 14.22 -3.53
N GLY A 491 26.75 14.04 -2.99
CA GLY A 491 27.32 14.94 -1.96
C GLY A 491 26.93 14.62 -0.52
N ASP A 492 26.11 13.59 -0.27
CA ASP A 492 25.85 13.13 1.10
C ASP A 492 27.16 12.71 1.78
N VAL A 493 27.34 13.15 3.04
CA VAL A 493 28.56 12.89 3.84
C VAL A 493 28.72 11.39 4.16
N GLN A 494 27.60 10.67 4.25
CA GLN A 494 27.54 9.25 4.56
C GLN A 494 26.81 8.47 3.46
N ASN A 495 27.28 7.26 3.16
CA ASN A 495 26.57 6.34 2.28
C ASN A 495 26.23 5.03 3.03
N ALA A 496 25.04 4.95 3.60
CA ALA A 496 24.61 3.79 4.37
C ALA A 496 24.18 2.59 3.50
N PHE A 497 24.12 2.72 2.19
CA PHE A 497 23.92 1.58 1.28
C PHE A 497 25.10 0.61 1.29
N THR A 498 26.28 1.05 1.72
CA THR A 498 27.48 0.21 1.77
C THR A 498 27.93 -0.07 3.20
N ALA A 499 28.51 -1.24 3.44
CA ALA A 499 29.05 -1.61 4.76
C ALA A 499 30.15 -0.65 5.23
N ALA A 500 30.98 -0.17 4.31
CA ALA A 500 32.06 0.78 4.60
C ALA A 500 31.54 2.19 4.96
N GLY A 501 30.39 2.59 4.40
CA GLY A 501 29.77 3.88 4.67
C GLY A 501 28.88 3.88 5.92
N ARG A 502 28.47 2.72 6.42
CA ARG A 502 27.75 2.58 7.69
C ARG A 502 28.69 2.72 8.89
N THR A 503 28.23 3.33 9.96
CA THR A 503 28.91 3.28 11.25
C THR A 503 28.88 1.87 11.84
N ALA A 504 29.70 1.58 12.85
CA ALA A 504 29.72 0.27 13.51
C ALA A 504 28.33 -0.14 14.05
N ILE A 505 27.62 0.79 14.67
CA ILE A 505 26.27 0.53 15.21
C ILE A 505 25.25 0.33 14.09
N GLN A 506 25.32 1.05 12.99
CA GLN A 506 24.45 0.86 11.83
C GLN A 506 24.70 -0.50 11.16
N ASN A 507 25.94 -0.96 11.08
CA ASN A 507 26.26 -2.31 10.63
C ASN A 507 25.67 -3.36 11.57
N GLU A 508 25.69 -3.15 12.88
CA GLU A 508 25.10 -4.08 13.85
C GLU A 508 23.56 -4.21 13.67
N TYR A 509 22.84 -3.10 13.43
CA TYR A 509 21.44 -3.10 13.08
C TYR A 509 21.19 -3.86 11.78
N TYR A 510 21.95 -3.51 10.75
CA TYR A 510 21.83 -4.10 9.41
C TYR A 510 22.09 -5.61 9.42
N ASP A 511 23.23 -6.04 9.97
CA ASP A 511 23.65 -7.44 9.96
C ASP A 511 22.66 -8.33 10.72
N PHE A 512 22.10 -7.84 11.82
CA PHE A 512 21.07 -8.56 12.58
C PHE A 512 19.78 -8.70 11.78
N THR A 513 19.31 -7.61 11.19
CA THR A 513 18.09 -7.58 10.38
C THR A 513 18.23 -8.46 9.15
N ALA A 514 19.28 -8.27 8.37
CA ALA A 514 19.55 -9.04 7.16
C ALA A 514 19.69 -10.54 7.46
N LYS A 515 20.35 -10.90 8.57
CA LYS A 515 20.50 -12.31 8.99
C LYS A 515 19.15 -13.00 9.20
N LEU A 516 18.24 -12.35 9.93
CA LEU A 516 16.94 -12.94 10.25
C LEU A 516 16.02 -13.02 9.04
N PHE A 517 15.91 -11.95 8.26
CA PHE A 517 15.00 -11.94 7.12
C PHE A 517 15.51 -12.77 5.94
N ASN A 518 16.83 -12.87 5.72
CA ASN A 518 17.37 -13.84 4.76
C ASN A 518 17.18 -15.30 5.21
N TRP A 519 17.32 -15.59 6.52
CA TRP A 519 17.01 -16.91 7.07
C TRP A 519 15.51 -17.25 6.87
N ARG A 520 14.61 -16.27 7.07
CA ARG A 520 13.16 -16.47 6.95
C ARG A 520 12.74 -16.91 5.54
N LYS A 521 13.41 -16.47 4.47
CA LYS A 521 13.01 -16.69 3.06
C LYS A 521 12.63 -18.12 2.74
N ASP A 522 13.33 -19.09 3.30
CA ASP A 522 13.15 -20.52 2.99
C ASP A 522 12.47 -21.29 4.14
N LYS A 523 11.76 -20.61 5.04
CA LYS A 523 11.20 -21.19 6.25
C LYS A 523 9.68 -21.35 6.20
N ALA A 524 9.22 -22.40 5.51
CA ALA A 524 7.80 -22.73 5.43
C ALA A 524 7.12 -22.85 6.82
N VAL A 525 7.87 -23.30 7.84
CA VAL A 525 7.41 -23.38 9.24
C VAL A 525 7.07 -22.01 9.81
N ILE A 526 7.77 -20.96 9.38
CA ILE A 526 7.46 -19.57 9.76
C ILE A 526 6.31 -19.03 8.91
N HIS A 527 6.32 -19.29 7.61
CA HIS A 527 5.34 -18.74 6.67
C HIS A 527 3.92 -19.27 6.95
N TYR A 528 3.79 -20.60 7.10
CA TYR A 528 2.50 -21.28 7.12
C TYR A 528 2.31 -22.22 8.32
N GLY A 529 3.31 -22.32 9.20
CA GLY A 529 3.26 -23.19 10.37
C GLY A 529 2.26 -22.69 11.42
N LYS A 530 1.92 -23.58 12.33
CA LYS A 530 1.06 -23.28 13.48
C LYS A 530 1.88 -22.57 14.56
N THR A 531 1.18 -21.83 15.42
CA THR A 531 1.77 -21.20 16.61
C THR A 531 1.30 -21.94 17.86
N LYS A 532 2.24 -22.20 18.77
CA LYS A 532 1.92 -22.54 20.16
C LYS A 532 2.65 -21.58 21.08
N GLN A 533 1.94 -20.91 21.95
CA GLN A 533 2.50 -19.89 22.84
C GLN A 533 2.36 -20.28 24.31
N TYR A 534 3.25 -19.77 25.14
CA TYR A 534 3.28 -19.98 26.56
C TYR A 534 3.18 -18.64 27.29
N LEU A 535 2.45 -18.61 28.41
CA LEU A 535 2.33 -17.38 29.21
C LEU A 535 3.71 -16.83 29.56
N PRO A 536 3.95 -15.53 29.39
CA PRO A 536 5.22 -14.93 29.81
C PRO A 536 5.46 -15.08 31.30
N GLU A 537 6.69 -15.35 31.69
CA GLU A 537 7.15 -15.37 33.08
C GLU A 537 8.42 -14.54 33.19
N ASN A 538 8.52 -13.66 34.22
CA ASN A 538 9.67 -12.79 34.45
C ASN A 538 10.11 -12.00 33.20
N GLU A 539 9.13 -11.49 32.41
CA GLU A 539 9.36 -10.80 31.15
C GLU A 539 10.03 -11.64 30.07
N VAL A 540 9.93 -12.95 30.14
CA VAL A 540 10.34 -13.88 29.07
C VAL A 540 9.12 -14.45 28.40
N TYR A 541 8.99 -14.18 27.12
CA TYR A 541 7.92 -14.72 26.28
C TYR A 541 8.48 -15.85 25.40
N VAL A 542 7.82 -17.02 25.42
CA VAL A 542 8.20 -18.19 24.63
C VAL A 542 7.03 -18.62 23.76
N TYR A 543 7.29 -18.80 22.49
CA TYR A 543 6.35 -19.43 21.56
C TYR A 543 7.09 -20.32 20.56
N PHE A 544 6.33 -21.20 19.94
CA PHE A 544 6.82 -22.13 18.91
C PHE A 544 6.07 -21.86 17.60
N ARG A 545 6.83 -21.89 16.51
CA ARG A 545 6.29 -22.08 15.15
C ARG A 545 6.59 -23.52 14.75
N TYR A 546 5.59 -24.27 14.30
CA TYR A 546 5.80 -25.67 14.00
C TYR A 546 4.94 -26.16 12.83
N ASN A 547 5.44 -27.17 12.14
CA ASN A 547 4.74 -27.99 11.15
C ASN A 547 5.13 -29.46 11.34
N ASP A 548 4.83 -30.32 10.39
CA ASP A 548 5.08 -31.76 10.50
C ASP A 548 6.58 -32.16 10.49
N THR A 549 7.46 -31.28 9.96
CA THR A 549 8.87 -31.55 9.73
C THR A 549 9.83 -30.74 10.59
N GLU A 550 9.45 -29.52 10.98
CA GLU A 550 10.32 -28.54 11.63
C GLU A 550 9.58 -27.86 12.78
N SER A 551 10.29 -27.55 13.85
CA SER A 551 9.81 -26.70 14.95
C SER A 551 10.85 -25.63 15.24
N VAL A 552 10.39 -24.40 15.49
CA VAL A 552 11.22 -23.25 15.85
C VAL A 552 10.75 -22.71 17.19
N MET A 553 11.60 -22.86 18.20
CA MET A 553 11.39 -22.24 19.52
C MET A 553 11.90 -20.81 19.50
N VAL A 554 11.04 -19.86 19.81
CA VAL A 554 11.37 -18.44 19.93
C VAL A 554 11.29 -18.04 21.39
N VAL A 555 12.39 -17.48 21.91
CA VAL A 555 12.50 -16.98 23.27
C VAL A 555 12.85 -15.50 23.22
N LEU A 556 12.03 -14.65 23.83
CA LEU A 556 12.24 -13.21 23.92
C LEU A 556 12.37 -12.85 25.41
N ASN A 557 13.60 -12.60 25.88
CA ASN A 557 13.82 -12.10 27.23
C ASN A 557 13.91 -10.57 27.24
N ASN A 558 12.84 -9.91 27.63
CA ASN A 558 12.76 -8.45 27.76
C ASN A 558 13.30 -7.95 29.11
N SER A 559 13.57 -8.85 30.08
CA SER A 559 14.21 -8.48 31.34
C SER A 559 15.64 -8.00 31.12
N GLU A 560 16.09 -7.03 31.91
CA GLU A 560 17.51 -6.60 31.93
C GLU A 560 18.43 -7.70 32.54
N LYS A 561 17.85 -8.69 33.25
CA LYS A 561 18.58 -9.77 33.91
C LYS A 561 18.53 -11.06 33.11
N PRO A 562 19.59 -11.89 33.17
CA PRO A 562 19.50 -13.26 32.69
C PRO A 562 18.36 -14.03 33.40
N GLN A 563 17.72 -14.93 32.66
CA GLN A 563 16.67 -15.79 33.14
C GLN A 563 16.97 -17.25 32.82
N THR A 564 16.61 -18.15 33.74
CA THR A 564 16.73 -19.61 33.56
C THR A 564 15.36 -20.19 33.28
N LEU A 565 15.15 -20.71 32.08
CA LEU A 565 13.93 -21.41 31.69
C LEU A 565 13.97 -22.87 32.11
N GLN A 566 12.93 -23.35 32.78
CA GLN A 566 12.73 -24.78 33.03
C GLN A 566 12.10 -25.43 31.78
N LEU A 567 12.84 -26.23 31.04
CA LEU A 567 12.40 -26.76 29.74
C LEU A 567 11.30 -27.82 29.84
N ASN A 568 11.09 -28.43 31.01
CA ASN A 568 9.96 -29.32 31.26
C ASN A 568 8.61 -28.63 31.09
N ARG A 569 8.53 -27.32 31.30
CA ARG A 569 7.33 -26.51 31.01
C ARG A 569 6.92 -26.56 29.54
N PHE A 570 7.88 -26.72 28.64
CA PHE A 570 7.70 -26.76 27.19
C PHE A 570 7.72 -28.19 26.62
N ALA A 571 7.62 -29.21 27.48
CA ALA A 571 7.80 -30.63 27.12
C ALA A 571 6.93 -31.08 25.93
N GLU A 572 5.66 -30.59 25.85
CA GLU A 572 4.77 -30.92 24.72
C GLU A 572 5.30 -30.41 23.34
N SER A 573 6.02 -29.27 23.32
CA SER A 573 6.59 -28.67 22.12
C SER A 573 8.02 -29.12 21.85
N LEU A 574 8.72 -29.65 22.88
CA LEU A 574 10.10 -30.14 22.80
C LEU A 574 10.19 -31.66 22.65
N ALA A 575 9.07 -32.39 22.69
CA ALA A 575 9.05 -33.85 22.62
C ALA A 575 9.77 -34.34 21.36
N GLY A 576 10.82 -35.15 21.59
CA GLY A 576 11.66 -35.76 20.54
C GLY A 576 12.82 -34.87 20.08
N PHE A 577 13.01 -33.67 20.62
CA PHE A 577 14.15 -32.82 20.31
C PHE A 577 15.12 -32.76 21.49
N LEU A 578 16.39 -33.06 21.24
CA LEU A 578 17.48 -33.01 22.24
C LEU A 578 18.38 -31.78 22.02
N ARG A 579 18.34 -31.23 20.84
CA ARG A 579 19.15 -30.06 20.43
C ARG A 579 18.47 -29.27 19.33
N GLY A 580 18.93 -28.06 19.15
CA GLY A 580 18.55 -27.18 18.03
C GLY A 580 19.66 -26.21 17.70
N LYS A 581 19.53 -25.48 16.61
CA LYS A 581 20.49 -24.45 16.21
C LYS A 581 19.89 -23.07 16.39
N ASP A 582 20.53 -22.23 17.19
CA ASP A 582 20.10 -20.83 17.32
C ASP A 582 20.49 -20.02 16.07
N VAL A 583 19.52 -19.41 15.42
CA VAL A 583 19.71 -18.59 14.21
C VAL A 583 20.53 -17.36 14.51
N VAL A 584 20.32 -16.74 15.68
CA VAL A 584 20.97 -15.46 16.06
C VAL A 584 22.47 -15.66 16.22
N SER A 585 22.90 -16.63 17.05
CA SER A 585 24.32 -16.89 17.30
C SER A 585 24.96 -17.88 16.33
N GLY A 586 24.16 -18.68 15.62
CA GLY A 586 24.62 -19.79 14.79
C GLY A 586 25.09 -21.02 15.58
N LYS A 587 24.96 -21.02 16.91
CA LYS A 587 25.44 -22.09 17.80
C LYS A 587 24.41 -23.18 17.97
N GLU A 588 24.92 -24.41 18.20
CA GLU A 588 24.08 -25.53 18.67
C GLU A 588 23.69 -25.29 20.13
N ILE A 589 22.41 -25.51 20.43
CA ILE A 589 21.83 -25.42 21.78
C ILE A 589 21.38 -26.82 22.19
N VAL A 590 21.86 -27.29 23.32
CA VAL A 590 21.39 -28.55 23.93
C VAL A 590 20.15 -28.25 24.74
N LEU A 591 19.07 -28.97 24.48
CA LEU A 591 17.78 -28.85 25.15
C LEU A 591 17.72 -29.88 26.30
N GLY A 592 18.38 -29.55 27.43
CA GLY A 592 18.38 -30.33 28.67
C GLY A 592 17.21 -29.95 29.57
N ASP A 593 17.49 -29.92 30.89
CA ASP A 593 16.45 -29.53 31.87
C ASP A 593 16.22 -28.02 31.89
N THR A 594 17.23 -27.23 31.60
CA THR A 594 17.20 -25.76 31.65
C THR A 594 17.84 -25.10 30.44
N LEU A 595 17.43 -23.86 30.17
CA LEU A 595 18.01 -22.98 29.15
C LEU A 595 18.27 -21.61 29.77
N GLU A 596 19.55 -21.19 29.80
CA GLU A 596 19.94 -19.84 30.22
C GLU A 596 19.76 -18.83 29.09
N VAL A 597 19.04 -17.75 29.35
CA VAL A 597 18.79 -16.64 28.40
C VAL A 597 19.28 -15.33 28.99
N GLY A 598 20.26 -14.75 28.38
CA GLY A 598 20.81 -13.44 28.80
C GLY A 598 19.75 -12.36 28.82
N GLY A 599 19.97 -11.28 29.62
CA GLY A 599 19.08 -10.13 29.66
C GLY A 599 19.00 -9.43 28.30
N LYS A 600 17.81 -8.93 27.93
CA LYS A 600 17.55 -8.25 26.64
C LYS A 600 18.05 -9.04 25.42
N ARG A 601 17.73 -10.34 25.41
CA ARG A 601 18.22 -11.26 24.36
C ARG A 601 17.12 -12.15 23.82
N SER A 602 17.21 -12.47 22.54
CA SER A 602 16.37 -13.47 21.86
C SER A 602 17.16 -14.74 21.55
N PHE A 603 16.45 -15.90 21.54
CA PHE A 603 16.84 -17.10 20.84
C PHE A 603 15.79 -17.48 19.80
N ILE A 604 16.26 -17.95 18.66
CA ILE A 604 15.44 -18.54 17.59
C ILE A 604 16.04 -19.91 17.30
N ILE A 605 15.55 -20.93 17.97
CA ILE A 605 16.13 -22.26 17.97
C ILE A 605 15.38 -23.14 16.97
N VAL A 606 16.04 -23.48 15.87
CA VAL A 606 15.51 -24.40 14.84
C VAL A 606 15.80 -25.84 15.26
N MET A 607 14.74 -26.65 15.26
CA MET A 607 14.78 -28.07 15.60
C MET A 607 14.15 -28.87 14.45
N ASN A 608 14.86 -29.86 13.95
CA ASN A 608 14.40 -30.75 12.88
C ASN A 608 14.13 -32.14 13.46
N LYS A 609 13.03 -32.75 13.02
CA LYS A 609 12.68 -34.15 13.36
C LYS A 609 13.58 -35.15 12.63
#